data_7aceb47eafce4aa9ab84d8c47b64a6d8
#
_entry.id   7aceb47eafce4aa9ab84d8c47b64a6d8
#
_cell.length_a   1.000
_cell.length_b   1.000
_cell.length_c   1.000
_cell.angle_alpha   90.00
_cell.angle_beta   90.00
_cell.angle_gamma   90.00
#
_symmetry.space_group_name_H-M   'P 1'
#
loop_
_entity.id
_entity.type
_entity.pdbx_description
1 polymer ?
#
loop_
_entity_poly.entity_id
_entity_poly.type
_entity_poly.pdbx_seq_one_letter_code
_entity_poly.pdbx_strand_id
1 'polypeptide(L)'
;MRKTDAFRRAAALMAALSITVSLAAPAFAGTYYIDYGDITITKMDDGRQKIEQNGVQVGMDAAGDETVITTYKEATATLESDLKGPAAEDSGFGPVVEDNYQPAAPAQPKDAEEPKDADQQENAEESENTDRQESADRQAQPQQAAPAAAAAPAASTPVHKKENGFWGNTITVINIFTDTVLNLTLKNVKIDVSDADGKAALSVQGDGNVTIELDGNNELKSGNLKAGLEKNTSEGTLTLKDDKEAGSGSLTAEGGGWAAGIGGSDGKGTNNIIISGGTVTAEGGNYGAGIGSGGGSYDGGDHITITGGTVNATGGDNGAGIGGGYGDDSDHITITGGTVTAEGGNYGAGIGGGYGGGGDHITIGGGAVTAEGGENGAGIGGGYSGVGDHITITGGKVTAEGGISGAGIGGGYWGRGRNITVSGAAQVTAVAGKSDEDNFSGFGATIGDGYNGGDTRDDDGNLISYGSGKEVQADISGLTTTGYIRHMIYNEDGSVKQEWWEYGHLQPDPDTTENPNAPAEGSNGVSLGTPGLHVETLEGSPLPFNAQRQGRTLTVRADTLAARLHGTREALAALREQGVEQIEFVTTLKTTTLSVAELLAEGGSRFALEHNGLVSRQLSAAQAESLKCRMR
;
A
#
# COMPACT_ATOMS: atom_id res chain seq x y z
N MET A 1 20.70 -25.94 19.91
CA MET A 1 21.56 -24.87 19.39
C MET A 1 21.73 -24.98 17.88
N ARG A 2 20.68 -24.84 17.05
CA ARG A 2 20.77 -24.83 15.57
C ARG A 2 19.58 -24.16 14.87
N LYS A 3 18.66 -23.50 15.59
CA LYS A 3 17.51 -22.77 15.01
C LYS A 3 17.64 -21.24 15.03
N THR A 4 18.59 -20.68 15.77
CA THR A 4 18.81 -19.22 15.86
C THR A 4 19.72 -18.65 14.77
N ASP A 5 20.47 -19.49 14.05
CA ASP A 5 21.38 -19.03 12.98
C ASP A 5 20.67 -18.83 11.63
N ALA A 6 19.55 -19.50 11.40
CA ALA A 6 18.77 -19.34 10.17
C ALA A 6 18.02 -18.00 10.15
N PHE A 7 17.45 -17.58 11.30
CA PHE A 7 16.75 -16.31 11.43
C PHE A 7 17.68 -15.09 11.32
N ARG A 8 18.91 -15.21 11.85
CA ARG A 8 19.92 -14.14 11.72
C ARG A 8 20.46 -14.01 10.28
N ARG A 9 20.46 -15.08 9.51
CA ARG A 9 20.87 -15.05 8.09
C ARG A 9 19.78 -14.49 7.18
N ALA A 10 18.52 -14.74 7.46
CA ALA A 10 17.39 -14.13 6.74
C ALA A 10 17.29 -12.63 7.00
N ALA A 11 17.44 -12.19 8.26
CA ALA A 11 17.44 -10.75 8.59
C ALA A 11 18.67 -10.01 8.04
N ALA A 12 19.83 -10.67 7.93
CA ALA A 12 21.03 -10.08 7.33
C ALA A 12 20.93 -10.02 5.79
N LEU A 13 20.18 -10.94 5.15
CA LEU A 13 19.96 -10.89 3.70
C LEU A 13 18.97 -9.77 3.32
N MET A 14 17.95 -9.52 4.15
CA MET A 14 17.00 -8.41 3.92
C MET A 14 17.64 -7.05 4.18
N ALA A 15 18.59 -6.94 5.12
CA ALA A 15 19.34 -5.70 5.36
C ALA A 15 20.43 -5.44 4.31
N ALA A 16 20.88 -6.44 3.57
CA ALA A 16 21.90 -6.30 2.53
C ALA A 16 21.31 -5.94 1.15
N LEU A 17 19.99 -6.11 0.95
CA LEU A 17 19.33 -5.76 -0.32
C LEU A 17 18.90 -4.28 -0.38
N SER A 18 19.01 -3.52 0.71
CA SER A 18 18.56 -2.13 0.78
C SER A 18 19.66 -1.07 0.61
N ILE A 19 20.91 -1.43 0.29
CA ILE A 19 21.99 -0.45 0.14
C ILE A 19 22.84 -0.76 -1.10
N THR A 20 22.28 -0.57 -2.28
CA THR A 20 23.00 -0.13 -3.47
C THR A 20 22.05 0.59 -4.42
N VAL A 21 21.39 1.64 -3.96
CA VAL A 21 20.97 2.69 -4.89
C VAL A 21 22.20 3.54 -5.13
N SER A 22 22.95 3.24 -6.18
CA SER A 22 23.93 4.15 -6.71
C SER A 22 23.17 5.39 -7.16
N LEU A 23 23.51 6.54 -6.56
CA LEU A 23 23.20 7.86 -7.08
C LEU A 23 23.97 8.04 -8.43
N ALA A 24 23.54 7.35 -9.47
CA ALA A 24 23.83 7.76 -10.83
C ALA A 24 22.66 8.67 -11.21
N ALA A 25 22.96 9.94 -11.52
CA ALA A 25 21.99 10.81 -12.15
C ALA A 25 21.35 10.05 -13.32
N PRO A 26 20.00 10.08 -13.50
CA PRO A 26 19.37 9.35 -14.58
C PRO A 26 19.98 9.83 -15.90
N ALA A 27 20.63 8.92 -16.59
CA ALA A 27 20.96 9.15 -18.00
C ALA A 27 19.62 9.32 -18.72
N PHE A 28 19.50 10.27 -19.61
CA PHE A 28 18.24 10.69 -20.23
C PHE A 28 17.47 9.51 -20.80
N ALA A 29 16.41 9.10 -20.10
CA ALA A 29 15.47 8.11 -20.57
C ALA A 29 14.74 8.58 -21.82
N GLY A 30 14.46 7.69 -22.76
CA GLY A 30 13.61 7.98 -23.89
C GLY A 30 12.18 8.24 -23.43
N THR A 31 11.51 9.22 -24.04
CA THR A 31 10.09 9.49 -23.80
C THR A 31 9.29 9.02 -25.00
N TYR A 32 8.29 8.17 -24.76
CA TYR A 32 7.45 7.56 -25.77
C TYR A 32 5.98 7.86 -25.51
N TYR A 33 5.21 8.04 -26.59
CA TYR A 33 3.86 8.56 -26.51
C TYR A 33 2.84 7.48 -26.85
N ILE A 34 1.98 7.14 -25.89
CA ILE A 34 0.91 6.15 -26.09
C ILE A 34 -0.08 6.58 -27.19
N ASP A 35 -0.12 7.87 -27.52
CA ASP A 35 -0.98 8.46 -28.54
C ASP A 35 -0.74 7.84 -29.95
N TYR A 36 0.46 7.35 -30.19
CA TYR A 36 0.87 6.89 -31.53
C TYR A 36 0.73 5.39 -31.75
N GLY A 37 0.22 4.65 -30.79
CA GLY A 37 -0.08 3.23 -30.95
C GLY A 37 0.39 2.37 -29.78
N ASP A 38 0.18 1.06 -29.91
CA ASP A 38 0.60 0.07 -28.93
C ASP A 38 2.11 0.12 -28.70
N ILE A 39 2.54 0.11 -27.45
CA ILE A 39 3.96 0.17 -27.06
C ILE A 39 4.38 -1.19 -26.48
N THR A 40 5.49 -1.72 -27.00
CA THR A 40 6.17 -2.88 -26.42
C THR A 40 7.57 -2.50 -25.97
N ILE A 41 7.89 -2.77 -24.69
CA ILE A 41 9.20 -2.55 -24.11
C ILE A 41 9.80 -3.91 -23.78
N THR A 42 10.96 -4.22 -24.33
CA THR A 42 11.63 -5.49 -24.13
C THR A 42 13.01 -5.26 -23.53
N LYS A 43 13.29 -5.89 -22.39
CA LYS A 43 14.64 -5.95 -21.82
C LYS A 43 15.52 -6.83 -22.68
N MET A 44 16.72 -6.37 -23.02
CA MET A 44 17.70 -7.07 -23.82
C MET A 44 18.77 -7.72 -22.92
N ASP A 45 19.50 -8.69 -23.45
CA ASP A 45 20.58 -9.41 -22.76
C ASP A 45 21.75 -8.51 -22.31
N ASP A 46 21.98 -7.41 -23.03
CA ASP A 46 22.98 -6.40 -22.71
C ASP A 46 22.48 -5.33 -21.70
N GLY A 47 21.27 -5.52 -21.16
CA GLY A 47 20.66 -4.64 -20.18
C GLY A 47 19.94 -3.43 -20.77
N ARG A 48 20.02 -3.18 -22.08
CA ARG A 48 19.26 -2.11 -22.74
C ARG A 48 17.76 -2.43 -22.80
N GLN A 49 16.96 -1.42 -23.06
CA GLN A 49 15.51 -1.55 -23.24
C GLN A 49 15.16 -1.20 -24.70
N LYS A 50 14.67 -2.17 -25.45
CA LYS A 50 14.17 -1.99 -26.81
C LYS A 50 12.72 -1.54 -26.75
N ILE A 51 12.39 -0.46 -27.45
CA ILE A 51 11.05 0.08 -27.52
C ILE A 51 10.51 -0.06 -28.94
N GLU A 52 9.35 -0.69 -29.06
CA GLU A 52 8.62 -0.85 -30.32
C GLU A 52 7.25 -0.17 -30.19
N GLN A 53 6.84 0.50 -31.25
CA GLN A 53 5.50 1.08 -31.37
C GLN A 53 4.82 0.54 -32.62
N ASN A 54 3.63 -0.08 -32.43
CA ASN A 54 2.93 -0.83 -33.49
C ASN A 54 3.84 -1.88 -34.17
N GLY A 55 4.72 -2.56 -33.39
CA GLY A 55 5.64 -3.57 -33.90
C GLY A 55 6.88 -3.03 -34.61
N VAL A 56 7.06 -1.70 -34.70
CA VAL A 56 8.25 -1.07 -35.29
C VAL A 56 9.15 -0.51 -34.19
N GLN A 57 10.44 -0.84 -34.21
CA GLN A 57 11.39 -0.29 -33.25
C GLN A 57 11.50 1.23 -33.42
N VAL A 58 11.20 1.97 -32.35
CA VAL A 58 11.26 3.44 -32.30
C VAL A 58 12.34 3.96 -31.35
N GLY A 59 12.87 3.10 -30.47
CA GLY A 59 13.89 3.51 -29.52
C GLY A 59 14.70 2.36 -28.95
N MET A 60 15.77 2.73 -28.24
CA MET A 60 16.62 1.84 -27.47
C MET A 60 17.22 2.64 -26.31
N ASP A 61 16.70 2.43 -25.10
CA ASP A 61 17.23 3.08 -23.91
C ASP A 61 18.43 2.30 -23.36
N ALA A 62 19.38 3.00 -22.74
CA ALA A 62 20.59 2.38 -22.23
C ALA A 62 20.29 1.48 -21.02
N ALA A 63 21.27 0.64 -20.67
CA ALA A 63 21.16 -0.22 -19.49
C ALA A 63 21.06 0.64 -18.21
N GLY A 64 20.00 0.43 -17.44
CA GLY A 64 19.72 1.18 -16.21
C GLY A 64 18.91 2.47 -16.41
N ASP A 65 18.65 2.88 -17.65
CA ASP A 65 17.78 4.01 -17.94
C ASP A 65 16.32 3.68 -17.56
N GLU A 66 15.57 4.72 -17.27
CA GLU A 66 14.13 4.66 -17.02
C GLU A 66 13.38 5.08 -18.28
N THR A 67 12.63 4.16 -18.89
CA THR A 67 11.77 4.47 -20.04
C THR A 67 10.53 5.22 -19.59
N VAL A 68 10.23 6.38 -20.18
CA VAL A 68 9.05 7.18 -19.85
C VAL A 68 7.97 6.99 -20.89
N ILE A 69 6.77 6.57 -20.47
CA ILE A 69 5.56 6.56 -21.29
C ILE A 69 4.63 7.67 -20.83
N THR A 70 4.18 8.49 -21.76
CA THR A 70 3.28 9.62 -21.49
C THR A 70 2.36 9.89 -22.68
N THR A 71 1.56 10.96 -22.61
CA THR A 71 0.82 11.52 -23.74
C THR A 71 1.54 12.72 -24.33
N TYR A 72 1.40 12.94 -25.65
CA TYR A 72 2.07 14.07 -26.35
C TYR A 72 1.66 15.44 -25.77
N LYS A 73 0.41 15.58 -25.34
CA LYS A 73 -0.09 16.83 -24.78
C LYS A 73 0.58 17.18 -23.45
N GLU A 74 0.85 16.19 -22.61
CA GLU A 74 1.52 16.39 -21.32
C GLU A 74 3.00 16.74 -21.50
N ALA A 75 3.68 16.12 -22.45
CA ALA A 75 5.07 16.42 -22.76
C ALA A 75 5.27 17.88 -23.23
N THR A 76 4.34 18.39 -24.04
CA THR A 76 4.38 19.79 -24.48
C THR A 76 4.06 20.77 -23.35
N ALA A 77 3.16 20.43 -22.44
CA ALA A 77 2.84 21.26 -21.27
C ALA A 77 4.03 21.38 -20.30
N THR A 78 4.80 20.29 -20.11
CA THR A 78 6.00 20.30 -19.27
C THR A 78 7.11 21.17 -19.90
N LEU A 79 7.33 21.04 -21.20
CA LEU A 79 8.30 21.89 -21.92
C LEU A 79 7.95 23.38 -21.86
N GLU A 80 6.66 23.74 -21.91
CA GLU A 80 6.21 25.13 -21.75
C GLU A 80 6.37 25.65 -20.32
N SER A 81 6.24 24.78 -19.29
CA SER A 81 6.46 25.17 -17.89
C SER A 81 7.94 25.36 -17.59
N ASP A 82 8.82 24.54 -18.17
CA ASP A 82 10.28 24.63 -18.01
C ASP A 82 10.90 25.82 -18.74
N LEU A 83 10.23 26.31 -19.80
CA LEU A 83 10.59 27.53 -20.51
C LEU A 83 10.11 28.82 -19.83
N LYS A 84 9.11 28.73 -18.96
CA LYS A 84 8.73 29.82 -18.06
C LYS A 84 9.61 29.76 -16.81
N GLY A 85 10.86 30.21 -16.93
CA GLY A 85 11.72 30.47 -15.79
C GLY A 85 11.00 31.37 -14.75
N PRO A 86 11.49 31.42 -13.50
CA PRO A 86 10.85 32.21 -12.43
C PRO A 86 10.61 33.63 -12.93
N ALA A 87 9.39 34.11 -12.75
CA ALA A 87 8.98 35.44 -13.16
C ALA A 87 10.02 36.47 -12.69
N ALA A 88 10.70 37.10 -13.63
CA ALA A 88 11.62 38.18 -13.34
C ALA A 88 10.83 39.29 -12.65
N GLU A 89 11.23 39.61 -11.43
CA GLU A 89 10.71 40.78 -10.72
C GLU A 89 10.93 42.02 -11.60
N ASP A 90 9.84 42.74 -11.73
CA ASP A 90 9.66 44.00 -12.42
C ASP A 90 10.82 45.01 -12.18
N SER A 91 11.74 45.14 -13.14
CA SER A 91 12.60 46.29 -13.24
C SER A 91 12.07 47.17 -14.38
N GLY A 92 11.33 48.20 -13.97
CA GLY A 92 10.73 49.14 -14.87
C GLY A 92 11.68 49.77 -15.89
N PHE A 93 11.39 49.56 -17.16
CA PHE A 93 11.82 50.43 -18.27
C PHE A 93 10.68 50.58 -19.28
N GLY A 94 10.41 51.82 -19.64
CA GLY A 94 9.24 52.31 -20.34
C GLY A 94 9.02 51.81 -21.77
N PRO A 95 7.98 52.34 -22.43
CA PRO A 95 7.29 51.68 -23.53
C PRO A 95 8.07 51.70 -24.84
N VAL A 96 8.16 50.54 -25.49
CA VAL A 96 8.60 50.41 -26.88
C VAL A 96 7.38 50.26 -27.79
N VAL A 97 7.40 51.06 -28.85
CA VAL A 97 6.40 51.29 -29.87
C VAL A 97 6.00 49.99 -30.60
N GLU A 98 4.71 49.77 -30.76
CA GLU A 98 4.11 48.71 -31.59
C GLU A 98 4.39 48.99 -33.07
N ASP A 99 5.07 48.07 -33.75
CA ASP A 99 5.09 47.98 -35.21
C ASP A 99 4.08 46.92 -35.67
N ASN A 100 3.03 47.41 -36.35
CA ASN A 100 1.99 46.63 -37.00
C ASN A 100 2.56 45.77 -38.14
N TYR A 101 2.65 44.46 -37.97
CA TYR A 101 2.86 43.53 -39.10
C TYR A 101 1.65 42.60 -39.22
N GLN A 102 0.86 42.82 -40.28
CA GLN A 102 -0.28 42.01 -40.67
C GLN A 102 0.16 40.99 -41.73
N PRO A 103 0.09 39.67 -41.49
CA PRO A 103 0.37 38.71 -42.57
C PRO A 103 -0.85 38.51 -43.46
N ALA A 104 -0.62 38.54 -44.76
CA ALA A 104 -1.60 38.35 -45.81
C ALA A 104 -2.08 36.90 -45.89
N ALA A 105 -3.39 36.72 -46.18
CA ALA A 105 -4.04 35.43 -46.38
C ALA A 105 -3.51 34.69 -47.61
N PRO A 106 -3.39 33.34 -47.56
CA PRO A 106 -3.03 32.58 -48.75
C PRO A 106 -4.23 32.32 -49.65
N ALA A 107 -4.00 32.50 -50.96
CA ALA A 107 -4.95 32.29 -52.04
C ALA A 107 -5.23 30.79 -52.28
N GLN A 108 -6.50 30.48 -52.57
CA GLN A 108 -6.95 29.15 -53.01
C GLN A 108 -6.48 28.82 -54.43
N PRO A 109 -6.11 27.57 -54.74
CA PRO A 109 -6.00 27.12 -56.10
C PRO A 109 -7.31 26.52 -56.62
N LYS A 110 -7.58 26.81 -57.89
CA LYS A 110 -8.68 26.40 -58.71
C LYS A 110 -8.54 24.96 -59.20
N ASP A 111 -9.69 24.35 -59.50
CA ASP A 111 -10.01 23.08 -60.14
C ASP A 111 -9.13 22.70 -61.33
N ALA A 112 -8.80 21.41 -61.47
CA ALA A 112 -8.63 20.71 -62.74
C ALA A 112 -8.70 19.18 -62.55
N GLU A 113 -9.77 18.61 -63.03
CA GLU A 113 -10.06 17.43 -63.88
C GLU A 113 -9.18 16.16 -63.76
N GLU A 114 -9.93 15.04 -63.55
CA GLU A 114 -9.52 13.66 -63.80
C GLU A 114 -9.17 13.40 -65.25
N PRO A 115 -8.37 12.37 -65.56
CA PRO A 115 -8.94 11.28 -66.41
C PRO A 115 -8.57 9.85 -65.99
N LYS A 116 -9.40 8.96 -66.51
CA LYS A 116 -9.64 7.55 -66.33
C LYS A 116 -8.52 6.63 -66.89
N ASP A 117 -8.54 5.42 -66.25
CA ASP A 117 -8.37 4.06 -66.80
C ASP A 117 -7.13 3.69 -67.63
N ALA A 118 -6.41 2.67 -67.20
CA ALA A 118 -6.24 1.40 -67.92
C ALA A 118 -5.28 0.42 -67.22
N ASP A 119 -5.83 -0.70 -66.95
CA ASP A 119 -5.43 -2.11 -67.01
C ASP A 119 -3.98 -2.56 -67.26
N GLN A 120 -3.70 -3.65 -66.50
CA GLN A 120 -3.05 -4.92 -66.88
C GLN A 120 -1.54 -5.13 -66.71
N GLN A 121 -1.31 -6.08 -65.88
CA GLN A 121 -0.67 -7.42 -66.05
C GLN A 121 0.87 -7.55 -65.99
N GLU A 122 1.21 -8.37 -65.06
CA GLU A 122 1.97 -9.65 -65.10
C GLU A 122 3.49 -9.69 -65.24
N ASN A 123 4.00 -10.56 -64.38
CA ASN A 123 5.13 -11.52 -64.50
C ASN A 123 6.56 -11.06 -64.14
N ALA A 124 7.02 -11.60 -63.05
CA ALA A 124 7.83 -12.82 -62.87
C ALA A 124 9.34 -12.74 -63.27
N GLU A 125 10.08 -13.37 -62.43
CA GLU A 125 11.42 -14.03 -62.56
C GLU A 125 12.66 -13.30 -62.08
N GLU A 126 13.12 -13.84 -60.99
CA GLU A 126 14.41 -14.54 -60.71
C GLU A 126 15.66 -14.03 -61.41
N SER A 127 16.69 -13.72 -60.65
CA SER A 127 17.93 -14.51 -60.67
C SER A 127 19.04 -13.93 -59.76
N GLU A 128 19.68 -14.88 -59.15
CA GLU A 128 20.95 -14.88 -58.45
C GLU A 128 22.08 -14.07 -59.14
N ASN A 129 23.00 -13.50 -58.38
CA ASN A 129 24.33 -14.08 -58.17
C ASN A 129 25.33 -13.09 -57.53
N THR A 130 25.94 -13.59 -56.50
CA THR A 130 27.34 -13.65 -56.10
C THR A 130 28.32 -12.51 -56.41
N ASP A 131 29.02 -12.25 -55.36
CA ASP A 131 30.48 -12.27 -55.13
C ASP A 131 31.28 -10.98 -55.08
N ARG A 132 31.94 -10.90 -53.93
CA ARG A 132 33.37 -10.60 -53.65
C ARG A 132 33.91 -9.17 -53.52
N GLN A 133 34.38 -9.03 -52.32
CA GLN A 133 35.77 -8.70 -51.84
C GLN A 133 36.12 -7.21 -51.74
N GLU A 134 36.43 -6.90 -50.60
CA GLU A 134 37.69 -6.72 -49.82
C GLU A 134 38.23 -5.27 -49.69
N SER A 135 38.39 -4.94 -48.42
CA SER A 135 39.47 -4.17 -47.79
C SER A 135 39.61 -2.69 -48.02
N ALA A 136 39.51 -1.94 -46.95
CA ALA A 136 40.64 -1.16 -46.40
C ALA A 136 40.27 -0.40 -45.14
N ASP A 137 40.99 -0.70 -44.11
CA ASP A 137 41.21 0.01 -42.87
C ASP A 137 41.29 1.53 -43.00
N ARG A 138 40.53 2.25 -42.19
CA ARG A 138 40.96 3.48 -41.51
C ARG A 138 40.17 3.69 -40.24
N GLN A 139 40.84 3.53 -39.13
CA GLN A 139 40.42 3.99 -37.81
C GLN A 139 40.10 5.48 -37.82
N ALA A 140 38.86 5.83 -37.50
CA ALA A 140 38.48 7.13 -36.98
C ALA A 140 37.69 6.93 -35.73
N GLN A 141 38.18 7.45 -34.62
CA GLN A 141 37.45 7.49 -33.34
C GLN A 141 36.11 8.19 -33.55
N PRO A 142 35.00 7.64 -33.03
CA PRO A 142 33.73 8.37 -33.02
C PRO A 142 33.78 9.42 -31.91
N GLN A 143 33.66 10.68 -32.26
CA GLN A 143 33.20 11.74 -31.38
C GLN A 143 31.78 11.35 -30.90
N GLN A 144 31.62 11.27 -29.61
CA GLN A 144 30.31 11.16 -28.96
C GLN A 144 29.45 12.36 -29.37
N ALA A 145 28.54 12.13 -30.28
CA ALA A 145 27.43 13.06 -30.52
C ALA A 145 26.48 12.97 -29.33
N ALA A 146 26.11 14.12 -28.76
CA ALA A 146 25.02 14.20 -27.78
C ALA A 146 23.76 13.50 -28.36
N PRO A 147 23.01 12.73 -27.55
CA PRO A 147 21.80 12.11 -28.05
C PRO A 147 20.84 13.20 -28.50
N ALA A 148 20.51 13.19 -29.78
CA ALA A 148 19.45 14.02 -30.33
C ALA A 148 18.14 13.63 -29.62
N ALA A 149 17.45 14.61 -29.07
CA ALA A 149 16.06 14.42 -28.67
C ALA A 149 15.34 13.74 -29.84
N ALA A 150 14.68 12.59 -29.56
CA ALA A 150 13.95 11.85 -30.59
C ALA A 150 12.98 12.82 -31.26
N ALA A 151 13.22 13.12 -32.55
CA ALA A 151 12.32 13.94 -33.33
C ALA A 151 10.95 13.24 -33.29
N ALA A 152 9.91 13.98 -32.89
CA ALA A 152 8.55 13.48 -32.99
C ALA A 152 8.33 12.90 -34.40
N PRO A 153 7.82 11.68 -34.56
CA PRO A 153 7.54 11.12 -35.86
C PRO A 153 6.61 12.08 -36.60
N ALA A 154 6.82 12.26 -37.88
CA ALA A 154 6.03 13.15 -38.75
C ALA A 154 4.54 12.83 -38.51
N ALA A 155 3.77 13.85 -38.18
CA ALA A 155 2.39 13.83 -37.72
C ALA A 155 1.53 12.67 -38.30
N SER A 156 1.55 11.51 -37.64
CA SER A 156 0.52 10.51 -37.80
C SER A 156 -0.68 10.97 -36.96
N THR A 157 -1.87 10.96 -37.56
CA THR A 157 -3.12 11.21 -36.83
C THR A 157 -3.15 10.30 -35.60
N PRO A 158 -3.46 10.82 -34.38
CA PRO A 158 -3.58 9.99 -33.18
C PRO A 158 -4.54 8.84 -33.44
N VAL A 159 -4.07 7.60 -33.28
CA VAL A 159 -4.86 6.40 -33.56
C VAL A 159 -5.55 5.97 -32.26
N HIS A 160 -6.88 5.84 -32.29
CA HIS A 160 -7.71 5.29 -31.20
C HIS A 160 -7.88 6.13 -29.91
N LYS A 161 -7.95 7.46 -30.02
CA LYS A 161 -8.43 8.26 -28.90
C LYS A 161 -9.95 8.10 -28.74
N LYS A 162 -10.39 7.68 -27.56
CA LYS A 162 -11.82 7.60 -27.21
C LYS A 162 -12.38 8.99 -26.85
N GLU A 163 -13.69 9.17 -26.96
CA GLU A 163 -14.38 10.44 -26.65
C GLU A 163 -14.19 10.88 -25.19
N ASN A 164 -13.99 9.92 -24.26
CA ASN A 164 -13.72 10.15 -22.84
C ASN A 164 -12.29 10.61 -22.52
N GLY A 165 -11.41 10.76 -23.51
CA GLY A 165 -10.03 11.19 -23.36
C GLY A 165 -9.02 10.06 -23.11
N PHE A 166 -9.46 8.81 -23.10
CA PHE A 166 -8.61 7.64 -23.00
C PHE A 166 -8.07 7.20 -24.35
N TRP A 167 -7.01 6.38 -24.32
CA TRP A 167 -6.41 5.73 -25.48
C TRP A 167 -6.83 4.27 -25.55
N GLY A 168 -7.13 3.76 -26.74
CA GLY A 168 -7.39 2.34 -27.02
C GLY A 168 -6.12 1.54 -27.33
N ASN A 169 -4.95 2.12 -27.15
CA ASN A 169 -3.63 1.50 -27.32
C ASN A 169 -3.16 0.86 -26.01
N THR A 170 -2.28 -0.13 -26.10
CA THR A 170 -1.84 -0.95 -24.96
C THR A 170 -0.34 -0.84 -24.72
N ILE A 171 0.09 -1.21 -23.52
CA ILE A 171 1.50 -1.31 -23.14
C ILE A 171 1.83 -2.76 -22.80
N THR A 172 2.87 -3.31 -23.43
CA THR A 172 3.42 -4.61 -23.08
C THR A 172 4.87 -4.45 -22.63
N VAL A 173 5.19 -4.95 -21.44
CA VAL A 173 6.52 -4.91 -20.83
C VAL A 173 7.05 -6.32 -20.72
N ILE A 174 8.19 -6.61 -21.32
CA ILE A 174 8.77 -7.94 -21.40
C ILE A 174 10.18 -7.92 -20.79
N ASN A 175 10.36 -8.63 -19.68
CA ASN A 175 11.67 -8.88 -19.08
C ASN A 175 11.82 -10.37 -18.76
N ILE A 176 12.62 -11.06 -19.56
CA ILE A 176 12.89 -12.51 -19.38
C ILE A 176 14.17 -12.79 -18.59
N PHE A 177 14.88 -11.76 -18.15
CA PHE A 177 16.19 -11.90 -17.48
C PHE A 177 16.03 -11.69 -15.98
N THR A 178 16.09 -12.76 -15.21
CA THR A 178 15.83 -12.78 -13.74
C THR A 178 16.76 -11.89 -12.94
N ASP A 179 17.99 -11.67 -13.40
CA ASP A 179 19.00 -10.86 -12.71
C ASP A 179 18.96 -9.36 -13.09
N THR A 180 17.96 -8.95 -13.85
CA THR A 180 17.84 -7.56 -14.35
C THR A 180 16.55 -6.91 -13.92
N VAL A 181 16.55 -5.58 -13.88
CA VAL A 181 15.36 -4.77 -13.66
C VAL A 181 15.06 -3.94 -14.91
N LEU A 182 13.82 -3.98 -15.37
CA LEU A 182 13.30 -3.06 -16.36
C LEU A 182 12.64 -1.89 -15.64
N ASN A 183 13.10 -0.67 -15.88
CA ASN A 183 12.56 0.54 -15.25
C ASN A 183 11.66 1.29 -16.22
N LEU A 184 10.45 1.61 -15.78
CA LEU A 184 9.41 2.29 -16.54
C LEU A 184 8.79 3.40 -15.69
N THR A 185 8.61 4.58 -16.24
CA THR A 185 7.75 5.64 -15.69
C THR A 185 6.46 5.72 -16.49
N LEU A 186 5.31 5.64 -15.80
CA LEU A 186 4.01 6.01 -16.35
C LEU A 186 3.68 7.45 -15.93
N LYS A 187 3.50 8.32 -16.93
CA LYS A 187 3.21 9.74 -16.69
C LYS A 187 1.92 10.16 -17.35
N ASN A 188 0.87 10.34 -16.54
CA ASN A 188 -0.47 10.73 -16.99
C ASN A 188 -1.02 9.82 -18.12
N VAL A 189 -0.74 8.52 -18.02
CA VAL A 189 -1.17 7.52 -19.00
C VAL A 189 -2.60 7.08 -18.71
N LYS A 190 -3.48 7.19 -19.71
CA LYS A 190 -4.89 6.78 -19.61
C LYS A 190 -5.25 5.83 -20.74
N ILE A 191 -5.43 4.57 -20.42
CA ILE A 191 -5.76 3.49 -21.36
C ILE A 191 -7.09 2.89 -20.98
N ASP A 192 -7.98 2.76 -21.97
CA ASP A 192 -9.26 2.07 -21.84
C ASP A 192 -9.44 1.14 -23.04
N VAL A 193 -9.29 -0.15 -22.80
CA VAL A 193 -9.57 -1.22 -23.75
C VAL A 193 -10.69 -2.15 -23.25
N SER A 194 -11.52 -1.64 -22.34
CA SER A 194 -12.62 -2.38 -21.70
C SER A 194 -13.66 -2.92 -22.69
N ASP A 195 -13.74 -2.35 -23.90
CA ASP A 195 -14.57 -2.78 -25.01
C ASP A 195 -13.93 -3.89 -25.87
N ALA A 196 -12.72 -4.33 -25.57
CA ALA A 196 -11.96 -5.32 -26.34
C ALA A 196 -11.63 -6.55 -25.48
N ASP A 197 -12.44 -7.61 -25.60
CA ASP A 197 -12.23 -8.87 -24.86
C ASP A 197 -10.80 -9.40 -25.04
N GLY A 198 -10.21 -9.87 -23.96
CA GLY A 198 -8.88 -10.45 -23.97
C GLY A 198 -7.72 -9.47 -24.16
N LYS A 199 -7.97 -8.14 -24.12
CA LYS A 199 -6.94 -7.10 -24.19
C LYS A 199 -6.62 -6.55 -22.81
N ALA A 200 -5.34 -6.57 -22.43
CA ALA A 200 -4.85 -5.88 -21.22
C ALA A 200 -4.41 -4.46 -21.57
N ALA A 201 -4.74 -3.49 -20.71
CA ALA A 201 -4.27 -2.12 -20.85
C ALA A 201 -2.75 -2.04 -20.71
N LEU A 202 -2.21 -2.69 -19.65
CA LEU A 202 -0.79 -2.90 -19.46
C LEU A 202 -0.52 -4.34 -19.04
N SER A 203 0.40 -5.02 -19.74
CA SER A 203 0.81 -6.41 -19.44
C SER A 203 2.30 -6.49 -19.14
N VAL A 204 2.66 -7.08 -18.00
CA VAL A 204 4.02 -7.38 -17.58
C VAL A 204 4.28 -8.86 -17.75
N GLN A 205 5.31 -9.22 -18.52
CA GLN A 205 5.60 -10.58 -18.96
C GLN A 205 7.07 -10.96 -18.70
N GLY A 206 7.29 -12.25 -18.48
CA GLY A 206 8.62 -12.85 -18.24
C GLY A 206 8.98 -12.88 -16.75
N ASP A 207 10.14 -13.52 -16.47
CA ASP A 207 10.60 -13.81 -15.11
C ASP A 207 11.59 -12.78 -14.57
N GLY A 208 11.84 -11.70 -15.30
CA GLY A 208 12.69 -10.60 -14.85
C GLY A 208 11.88 -9.54 -14.07
N ASN A 209 12.59 -8.78 -13.24
CA ASN A 209 11.97 -7.76 -12.41
C ASN A 209 11.56 -6.53 -13.24
N VAL A 210 10.42 -5.94 -12.88
CA VAL A 210 9.92 -4.69 -13.49
C VAL A 210 9.60 -3.70 -12.37
N THR A 211 10.09 -2.47 -12.52
CA THR A 211 9.76 -1.37 -11.63
C THR A 211 9.00 -0.30 -12.42
N ILE A 212 7.84 0.07 -11.92
CA ILE A 212 7.02 1.14 -12.49
C ILE A 212 6.98 2.30 -11.50
N GLU A 213 7.56 3.42 -11.91
CA GLU A 213 7.43 4.71 -11.25
C GLU A 213 6.14 5.37 -11.71
N LEU A 214 5.35 5.84 -10.75
CA LEU A 214 4.10 6.55 -11.00
C LEU A 214 4.36 8.07 -11.00
N ASP A 215 3.97 8.75 -12.07
CA ASP A 215 4.08 10.21 -12.19
C ASP A 215 2.74 10.76 -12.72
N GLY A 216 2.11 11.63 -11.93
CA GLY A 216 0.77 12.14 -12.23
C GLY A 216 -0.33 11.08 -12.14
N ASN A 217 -1.42 11.27 -12.86
CA ASN A 217 -2.60 10.40 -12.80
C ASN A 217 -2.61 9.38 -13.93
N ASN A 218 -2.44 8.10 -13.59
CA ASN A 218 -2.46 6.98 -14.53
C ASN A 218 -3.72 6.14 -14.33
N GLU A 219 -4.39 5.76 -15.42
CA GLU A 219 -5.63 4.99 -15.41
C GLU A 219 -5.57 3.87 -16.46
N LEU A 220 -5.81 2.63 -16.04
CA LEU A 220 -5.74 1.42 -16.86
C LEU A 220 -7.05 0.63 -16.75
N LYS A 221 -7.80 0.53 -17.84
CA LYS A 221 -9.03 -0.25 -17.93
C LYS A 221 -8.88 -1.34 -18.97
N SER A 222 -8.94 -2.58 -18.54
CA SER A 222 -8.74 -3.74 -19.41
C SER A 222 -10.04 -4.35 -19.88
N GLY A 223 -9.97 -5.05 -21.01
CA GLY A 223 -11.06 -5.83 -21.54
C GLY A 223 -11.36 -7.05 -20.70
N ASN A 224 -12.53 -7.66 -20.96
CA ASN A 224 -12.96 -8.86 -20.28
C ASN A 224 -11.85 -9.93 -20.25
N LEU A 225 -11.73 -10.67 -19.15
CA LEU A 225 -10.73 -11.72 -18.88
C LEU A 225 -9.28 -11.20 -18.65
N LYS A 226 -9.05 -9.88 -18.60
CA LYS A 226 -7.72 -9.30 -18.42
C LYS A 226 -7.65 -8.36 -17.22
N ALA A 227 -6.53 -8.46 -16.47
CA ALA A 227 -6.27 -7.55 -15.36
C ALA A 227 -5.98 -6.14 -15.86
N GLY A 228 -6.37 -5.12 -15.08
CA GLY A 228 -6.11 -3.72 -15.38
C GLY A 228 -4.63 -3.45 -15.59
N LEU A 229 -3.80 -3.88 -14.63
CA LEU A 229 -2.37 -4.10 -14.78
C LEU A 229 -2.11 -5.60 -14.67
N GLU A 230 -1.85 -6.24 -15.81
CA GLU A 230 -1.67 -7.69 -15.87
C GLU A 230 -0.27 -8.10 -15.41
N LYS A 231 -0.20 -8.92 -14.37
CA LYS A 231 1.00 -9.61 -13.87
C LYS A 231 0.58 -11.01 -13.46
N ASN A 232 0.57 -11.91 -14.42
CA ASN A 232 0.30 -13.33 -14.15
C ASN A 232 1.45 -13.97 -13.38
N THR A 233 1.24 -15.17 -12.83
CA THR A 233 2.26 -15.91 -12.09
C THR A 233 3.56 -16.00 -12.89
N SER A 234 4.65 -15.50 -12.33
CA SER A 234 6.02 -15.55 -12.84
C SER A 234 7.02 -15.28 -11.71
N GLU A 235 8.28 -15.66 -11.88
CA GLU A 235 9.31 -15.46 -10.84
C GLU A 235 9.68 -13.97 -10.64
N GLY A 236 9.50 -13.14 -11.67
CA GLY A 236 9.86 -11.72 -11.63
C GLY A 236 8.97 -10.91 -10.67
N THR A 237 9.56 -9.89 -10.06
CA THR A 237 8.86 -8.95 -9.18
C THR A 237 8.34 -7.75 -9.97
N LEU A 238 7.08 -7.38 -9.73
CA LEU A 238 6.51 -6.11 -10.13
C LEU A 238 6.55 -5.15 -8.95
N THR A 239 7.27 -4.04 -9.07
CA THR A 239 7.31 -2.99 -8.05
C THR A 239 6.60 -1.73 -8.56
N LEU A 240 5.60 -1.27 -7.81
CA LEU A 240 4.96 0.04 -8.00
C LEU A 240 5.49 1.01 -6.96
N LYS A 241 5.93 2.19 -7.40
CA LYS A 241 6.49 3.20 -6.50
C LYS A 241 6.22 4.62 -6.97
N ASP A 242 6.40 5.58 -6.08
CA ASP A 242 6.45 7.02 -6.36
C ASP A 242 7.55 7.61 -5.47
N ASP A 243 8.77 7.66 -6.02
CA ASP A 243 9.95 8.19 -5.34
C ASP A 243 10.25 9.64 -5.73
N LYS A 244 9.45 10.25 -6.62
CA LYS A 244 9.66 11.62 -7.07
C LYS A 244 9.23 12.63 -6.02
N GLU A 245 9.97 13.74 -5.91
CA GLU A 245 9.75 14.78 -4.87
C GLU A 245 8.33 15.36 -4.83
N ALA A 246 7.58 15.26 -5.91
CA ALA A 246 6.21 15.77 -5.97
C ALA A 246 5.19 14.87 -5.23
N GLY A 247 5.47 13.58 -4.99
CA GLY A 247 4.63 12.64 -4.26
C GLY A 247 3.17 12.58 -4.76
N SER A 248 2.94 12.77 -6.05
CA SER A 248 1.59 12.88 -6.65
C SER A 248 1.28 11.78 -7.65
N GLY A 249 2.13 10.76 -7.71
CA GLY A 249 1.92 9.61 -8.60
C GLY A 249 0.73 8.77 -8.17
N SER A 250 -0.15 8.49 -9.12
CA SER A 250 -1.31 7.63 -8.88
C SER A 250 -1.53 6.64 -10.01
N LEU A 251 -2.13 5.51 -9.65
CA LEU A 251 -2.58 4.47 -10.58
C LEU A 251 -3.98 4.03 -10.19
N THR A 252 -4.92 4.10 -11.13
CA THR A 252 -6.20 3.40 -11.06
C THR A 252 -6.18 2.26 -12.06
N ALA A 253 -6.45 1.04 -11.63
CA ALA A 253 -6.46 -0.14 -12.47
C ALA A 253 -7.76 -0.93 -12.30
N GLU A 254 -8.51 -1.09 -13.40
CA GLU A 254 -9.78 -1.81 -13.45
C GLU A 254 -9.62 -3.09 -14.28
N GLY A 255 -9.92 -4.24 -13.66
CA GLY A 255 -9.92 -5.55 -14.31
C GLY A 255 -11.24 -5.84 -15.03
N GLY A 256 -11.17 -6.67 -16.07
CA GLY A 256 -12.38 -7.21 -16.71
C GLY A 256 -12.98 -8.37 -15.91
N GLY A 257 -14.16 -8.84 -16.27
CA GLY A 257 -15.07 -9.67 -15.48
C GLY A 257 -14.49 -10.80 -14.62
N TRP A 258 -13.43 -11.48 -15.05
CA TRP A 258 -12.79 -12.60 -14.32
C TRP A 258 -11.37 -12.28 -13.85
N ALA A 259 -10.95 -11.04 -13.93
CA ALA A 259 -9.57 -10.68 -13.70
C ALA A 259 -9.40 -9.67 -12.56
N ALA A 260 -8.21 -9.62 -11.99
CA ALA A 260 -7.85 -8.67 -10.94
C ALA A 260 -7.76 -7.23 -11.48
N GLY A 261 -7.88 -6.24 -10.60
CA GLY A 261 -7.49 -4.86 -10.91
C GLY A 261 -5.99 -4.79 -11.21
N ILE A 262 -5.17 -5.31 -10.30
CA ILE A 262 -3.71 -5.47 -10.47
C ILE A 262 -3.37 -6.92 -10.16
N GLY A 263 -2.79 -7.64 -11.13
CA GLY A 263 -2.34 -9.01 -10.93
C GLY A 263 -2.79 -9.99 -12.00
N GLY A 264 -3.48 -11.07 -11.59
CA GLY A 264 -3.86 -12.18 -12.44
C GLY A 264 -5.05 -11.88 -13.37
N SER A 265 -4.95 -12.36 -14.60
CA SER A 265 -6.07 -12.44 -15.56
C SER A 265 -6.93 -13.67 -15.25
N ASP A 266 -8.01 -13.90 -16.04
CA ASP A 266 -8.89 -15.07 -15.93
C ASP A 266 -8.09 -16.38 -15.86
N GLY A 267 -8.39 -17.20 -14.86
CA GLY A 267 -7.70 -18.47 -14.59
C GLY A 267 -6.22 -18.34 -14.26
N LYS A 268 -5.76 -17.16 -13.83
CA LYS A 268 -4.35 -16.90 -13.49
C LYS A 268 -4.21 -16.31 -12.10
N GLY A 269 -3.26 -16.89 -11.34
CA GLY A 269 -2.74 -16.28 -10.13
C GLY A 269 -1.78 -15.13 -10.44
N THR A 270 -1.30 -14.52 -9.38
CA THR A 270 -0.20 -13.55 -9.42
C THR A 270 0.76 -13.83 -8.28
N ASN A 271 1.99 -13.35 -8.40
CA ASN A 271 2.96 -13.38 -7.31
C ASN A 271 3.95 -12.22 -7.41
N ASN A 272 4.67 -11.98 -6.33
CA ASN A 272 5.77 -11.01 -6.27
C ASN A 272 5.36 -9.59 -6.70
N ILE A 273 4.24 -9.09 -6.15
CA ILE A 273 3.83 -7.68 -6.30
C ILE A 273 4.31 -6.89 -5.07
N ILE A 274 5.01 -5.78 -5.30
CA ILE A 274 5.45 -4.85 -4.25
C ILE A 274 4.86 -3.48 -4.53
N ILE A 275 4.19 -2.89 -3.53
CA ILE A 275 3.75 -1.49 -3.57
C ILE A 275 4.51 -0.74 -2.47
N SER A 276 5.35 0.21 -2.88
CA SER A 276 6.20 0.97 -1.97
C SER A 276 5.89 2.47 -1.91
N GLY A 277 5.07 2.99 -2.83
CA GLY A 277 4.71 4.42 -2.87
C GLY A 277 3.57 4.72 -3.83
N GLY A 278 3.17 5.98 -3.87
CA GLY A 278 2.08 6.49 -4.69
C GLY A 278 0.69 6.21 -4.14
N THR A 279 -0.32 6.61 -4.89
CA THR A 279 -1.73 6.28 -4.62
C THR A 279 -2.18 5.23 -5.62
N VAL A 280 -2.47 4.02 -5.15
CA VAL A 280 -2.90 2.90 -5.98
C VAL A 280 -4.34 2.57 -5.66
N THR A 281 -5.21 2.63 -6.67
CA THR A 281 -6.60 2.17 -6.61
C THR A 281 -6.74 1.00 -7.57
N ALA A 282 -7.21 -0.13 -7.08
CA ALA A 282 -7.36 -1.35 -7.85
C ALA A 282 -8.76 -1.93 -7.67
N GLU A 283 -9.46 -2.15 -8.78
CA GLU A 283 -10.82 -2.69 -8.82
C GLU A 283 -10.82 -4.00 -9.61
N GLY A 284 -11.19 -5.09 -8.95
CA GLY A 284 -11.35 -6.40 -9.60
C GLY A 284 -12.63 -6.47 -10.42
N GLY A 285 -12.61 -7.23 -11.51
CA GLY A 285 -13.84 -7.65 -12.18
C GLY A 285 -14.60 -8.65 -11.31
N ASN A 286 -15.85 -9.01 -11.67
CA ASN A 286 -16.79 -9.75 -10.81
C ASN A 286 -16.22 -10.96 -10.06
N TYR A 287 -15.20 -11.62 -10.59
CA TYR A 287 -14.58 -12.82 -10.01
C TYR A 287 -13.10 -12.60 -9.62
N GLY A 288 -12.55 -11.44 -9.87
CA GLY A 288 -11.16 -11.11 -9.61
C GLY A 288 -10.96 -10.35 -8.29
N ALA A 289 -9.76 -10.43 -7.73
CA ALA A 289 -9.34 -9.60 -6.60
C ALA A 289 -9.11 -8.14 -7.04
N GLY A 290 -9.18 -7.20 -6.10
CA GLY A 290 -8.68 -5.84 -6.37
C GLY A 290 -7.19 -5.87 -6.71
N ILE A 291 -6.37 -6.40 -5.80
CA ILE A 291 -4.95 -6.71 -6.02
C ILE A 291 -4.74 -8.18 -5.72
N GLY A 292 -4.34 -8.97 -6.71
CA GLY A 292 -4.12 -10.39 -6.51
C GLY A 292 -4.50 -11.25 -7.70
N SER A 293 -5.15 -12.39 -7.47
CA SER A 293 -5.47 -13.34 -8.54
C SER A 293 -6.77 -13.02 -9.26
N GLY A 294 -6.86 -13.48 -10.51
CA GLY A 294 -8.11 -13.58 -11.25
C GLY A 294 -8.97 -14.76 -10.77
N GLY A 295 -10.23 -14.82 -11.20
CA GLY A 295 -11.13 -15.89 -10.81
C GLY A 295 -10.72 -17.25 -11.38
N GLY A 296 -10.86 -18.33 -10.58
CA GLY A 296 -10.63 -19.71 -11.01
C GLY A 296 -9.17 -20.08 -11.23
N SER A 297 -8.23 -19.39 -10.64
CA SER A 297 -6.80 -19.62 -10.86
C SER A 297 -6.31 -20.78 -10.04
N TYR A 298 -6.67 -21.22 -9.00
CA TYR A 298 -6.09 -22.26 -8.12
C TYR A 298 -4.59 -22.09 -7.77
N ASP A 299 -3.96 -21.03 -8.27
CA ASP A 299 -2.56 -20.69 -8.00
C ASP A 299 -2.40 -19.58 -6.94
N GLY A 300 -3.52 -19.00 -6.49
CA GLY A 300 -3.58 -17.98 -5.43
C GLY A 300 -3.04 -16.60 -5.80
N GLY A 301 -3.24 -15.66 -4.89
CA GLY A 301 -2.63 -14.31 -4.92
C GLY A 301 -1.42 -14.23 -4.03
N ASP A 302 -0.32 -14.88 -4.40
CA ASP A 302 0.83 -15.10 -3.56
C ASP A 302 1.84 -13.95 -3.55
N HIS A 303 2.48 -13.75 -2.38
CA HIS A 303 3.61 -12.82 -2.21
C HIS A 303 3.29 -11.36 -2.59
N ILE A 304 2.18 -10.84 -2.05
CA ILE A 304 1.86 -9.41 -2.17
C ILE A 304 2.48 -8.67 -0.98
N THR A 305 3.29 -7.64 -1.26
CA THR A 305 3.98 -6.86 -0.23
C THR A 305 3.65 -5.38 -0.36
N ILE A 306 3.15 -4.76 0.71
CA ILE A 306 2.89 -3.32 0.78
C ILE A 306 3.79 -2.72 1.85
N THR A 307 4.70 -1.84 1.43
CA THR A 307 5.66 -1.17 2.32
C THR A 307 5.39 0.31 2.50
N GLY A 308 4.55 0.91 1.64
CA GLY A 308 4.26 2.34 1.65
C GLY A 308 3.14 2.74 0.70
N GLY A 309 2.91 4.04 0.57
CA GLY A 309 1.86 4.60 -0.29
C GLY A 309 0.46 4.57 0.32
N THR A 310 -0.52 4.93 -0.50
CA THR A 310 -1.95 4.79 -0.20
C THR A 310 -2.53 3.77 -1.16
N VAL A 311 -3.07 2.68 -0.63
CA VAL A 311 -3.63 1.57 -1.41
C VAL A 311 -5.11 1.43 -1.10
N ASN A 312 -5.94 1.50 -2.15
CA ASN A 312 -7.37 1.22 -2.10
C ASN A 312 -7.64 0.05 -3.05
N ALA A 313 -8.05 -1.07 -2.49
CA ALA A 313 -8.28 -2.29 -3.25
C ALA A 313 -9.69 -2.81 -3.01
N THR A 314 -10.47 -2.93 -4.08
CA THR A 314 -11.85 -3.45 -4.03
C THR A 314 -11.94 -4.71 -4.89
N GLY A 315 -12.37 -5.79 -4.27
CA GLY A 315 -12.63 -7.05 -4.98
C GLY A 315 -13.92 -6.98 -5.80
N GLY A 316 -13.99 -7.73 -6.90
CA GLY A 316 -15.27 -7.99 -7.56
C GLY A 316 -16.18 -8.86 -6.68
N ASP A 317 -17.42 -9.13 -7.09
CA ASP A 317 -18.44 -9.83 -6.29
C ASP A 317 -17.93 -11.06 -5.52
N ASN A 318 -16.99 -11.79 -6.10
CA ASN A 318 -16.45 -13.03 -5.53
C ASN A 318 -14.94 -12.95 -5.19
N GLY A 319 -14.34 -11.79 -5.33
CA GLY A 319 -12.92 -11.56 -5.10
C GLY A 319 -12.63 -10.87 -3.77
N ALA A 320 -11.43 -11.06 -3.25
CA ALA A 320 -10.92 -10.30 -2.12
C ALA A 320 -10.51 -8.88 -2.55
N GLY A 321 -10.49 -7.93 -1.60
CA GLY A 321 -9.86 -6.64 -1.85
C GLY A 321 -8.38 -6.83 -2.20
N ILE A 322 -7.63 -7.51 -1.34
CA ILE A 322 -6.24 -7.92 -1.58
C ILE A 322 -6.13 -9.42 -1.36
N GLY A 323 -5.75 -10.18 -2.40
CA GLY A 323 -5.52 -11.62 -2.32
C GLY A 323 -6.21 -12.45 -3.40
N GLY A 324 -7.05 -13.41 -3.01
CA GLY A 324 -7.65 -14.39 -3.92
C GLY A 324 -8.83 -13.86 -4.73
N GLY A 325 -8.98 -14.31 -5.98
CA GLY A 325 -10.23 -14.24 -6.75
C GLY A 325 -11.17 -15.39 -6.41
N TYR A 326 -12.19 -15.61 -7.25
CA TYR A 326 -13.13 -16.72 -7.08
C TYR A 326 -12.44 -18.08 -7.06
N GLY A 327 -12.66 -18.85 -6.01
CA GLY A 327 -12.11 -20.20 -5.84
C GLY A 327 -10.64 -20.23 -5.43
N ASP A 328 -10.06 -19.08 -5.12
CA ASP A 328 -8.62 -18.96 -4.81
C ASP A 328 -8.36 -18.66 -3.34
N ASP A 329 -7.43 -19.41 -2.80
CA ASP A 329 -6.75 -19.08 -1.55
C ASP A 329 -5.81 -17.89 -1.78
N SER A 330 -5.43 -17.24 -0.69
CA SER A 330 -4.39 -16.20 -0.71
C SER A 330 -3.32 -16.55 0.30
N ASP A 331 -2.08 -16.60 -0.15
CA ASP A 331 -0.92 -16.89 0.66
C ASP A 331 0.07 -15.71 0.67
N HIS A 332 0.77 -15.53 1.81
CA HIS A 332 1.91 -14.62 1.94
C HIS A 332 1.64 -13.14 1.61
N ILE A 333 0.56 -12.57 2.15
CA ILE A 333 0.34 -11.13 2.12
C ILE A 333 1.13 -10.47 3.25
N THR A 334 1.96 -9.47 2.93
CA THR A 334 2.77 -8.75 3.92
C THR A 334 2.54 -7.24 3.82
N ILE A 335 2.10 -6.61 4.92
CA ILE A 335 1.93 -5.16 5.00
C ILE A 335 2.83 -4.64 6.12
N THR A 336 3.81 -3.80 5.77
CA THR A 336 4.76 -3.22 6.73
C THR A 336 4.64 -1.70 6.87
N GLY A 337 3.86 -1.06 6.00
CA GLY A 337 3.68 0.40 6.01
C GLY A 337 2.56 0.86 5.09
N GLY A 338 2.42 2.18 4.96
CA GLY A 338 1.40 2.80 4.12
C GLY A 338 0.03 2.94 4.79
N THR A 339 -0.93 3.44 4.01
CA THR A 339 -2.36 3.47 4.34
C THR A 339 -3.07 2.52 3.39
N VAL A 340 -3.67 1.46 3.91
CA VAL A 340 -4.30 0.41 3.12
C VAL A 340 -5.77 0.34 3.47
N THR A 341 -6.62 0.44 2.46
CA THR A 341 -8.05 0.15 2.54
C THR A 341 -8.33 -1.01 1.58
N ALA A 342 -8.83 -2.10 2.11
CA ALA A 342 -9.14 -3.30 1.34
C ALA A 342 -10.59 -3.71 1.60
N GLU A 343 -11.39 -3.75 0.55
CA GLU A 343 -12.81 -4.09 0.59
C GLU A 343 -13.05 -5.35 -0.26
N GLY A 344 -13.56 -6.39 0.36
CA GLY A 344 -13.96 -7.61 -0.34
C GLY A 344 -15.25 -7.41 -1.11
N GLY A 345 -15.41 -8.10 -2.25
CA GLY A 345 -16.71 -8.25 -2.88
C GLY A 345 -17.65 -9.12 -2.05
N ASN A 346 -18.90 -9.29 -2.45
CA ASN A 346 -19.96 -9.93 -1.65
C ASN A 346 -19.54 -11.22 -0.92
N TYR A 347 -18.65 -12.00 -1.49
CA TYR A 347 -18.18 -13.27 -0.93
C TYR A 347 -16.69 -13.30 -0.60
N GLY A 348 -15.98 -12.21 -0.84
CA GLY A 348 -14.54 -12.08 -0.63
C GLY A 348 -14.17 -11.49 0.73
N ALA A 349 -12.99 -11.80 1.21
CA ALA A 349 -12.39 -11.11 2.36
C ALA A 349 -11.90 -9.71 1.97
N GLY A 350 -11.79 -8.80 2.93
CA GLY A 350 -11.08 -7.55 2.71
C GLY A 350 -9.62 -7.82 2.32
N ILE A 351 -8.91 -8.57 3.16
CA ILE A 351 -7.55 -9.09 2.90
C ILE A 351 -7.57 -10.59 3.09
N GLY A 352 -7.30 -11.36 2.03
CA GLY A 352 -7.25 -12.82 2.08
C GLY A 352 -7.93 -13.51 0.93
N GLY A 353 -8.78 -14.52 1.19
CA GLY A 353 -9.39 -15.35 0.14
C GLY A 353 -10.61 -14.72 -0.53
N GLY A 354 -10.85 -15.11 -1.79
CA GLY A 354 -12.12 -14.88 -2.48
C GLY A 354 -13.20 -15.90 -2.09
N TYR A 355 -14.28 -16.02 -2.88
CA TYR A 355 -15.31 -17.04 -2.67
C TYR A 355 -14.70 -18.44 -2.62
N GLY A 356 -14.93 -19.17 -1.55
CA GLY A 356 -14.39 -20.51 -1.34
C GLY A 356 -12.90 -20.55 -0.98
N GLY A 357 -12.21 -19.43 -1.02
CA GLY A 357 -10.79 -19.30 -0.74
C GLY A 357 -10.48 -18.92 0.71
N GLY A 358 -9.37 -19.46 1.22
CA GLY A 358 -8.80 -19.10 2.52
C GLY A 358 -7.81 -17.94 2.43
N GLY A 359 -7.51 -17.32 3.58
CA GLY A 359 -6.40 -16.41 3.74
C GLY A 359 -5.37 -17.03 4.68
N ASP A 360 -4.19 -17.34 4.18
CA ASP A 360 -3.12 -17.99 4.94
C ASP A 360 -1.84 -17.12 4.91
N HIS A 361 -1.03 -17.23 5.96
CA HIS A 361 0.23 -16.48 6.11
C HIS A 361 0.13 -14.96 5.87
N ILE A 362 -0.93 -14.33 6.40
CA ILE A 362 -1.11 -12.87 6.33
C ILE A 362 -0.30 -12.22 7.47
N THR A 363 0.61 -11.31 7.13
CA THR A 363 1.46 -10.62 8.10
C THR A 363 1.26 -9.10 8.01
N ILE A 364 0.89 -8.46 9.12
CA ILE A 364 0.81 -7.00 9.23
C ILE A 364 1.80 -6.53 10.29
N GLY A 365 2.90 -5.91 9.81
CA GLY A 365 3.98 -5.40 10.64
C GLY A 365 3.88 -3.89 10.94
N GLY A 366 3.03 -3.16 10.22
CA GLY A 366 2.93 -1.70 10.35
C GLY A 366 1.88 -1.08 9.45
N GLY A 367 1.84 0.25 9.41
CA GLY A 367 0.89 1.01 8.59
C GLY A 367 -0.47 1.26 9.27
N ALA A 368 -1.37 1.90 8.53
CA ALA A 368 -2.78 2.04 8.87
C ALA A 368 -3.59 1.17 7.91
N VAL A 369 -4.19 0.09 8.42
CA VAL A 369 -4.88 -0.92 7.62
C VAL A 369 -6.35 -0.94 8.01
N THR A 370 -7.23 -0.79 7.03
CA THR A 370 -8.67 -1.02 7.14
C THR A 370 -9.03 -2.13 6.18
N ALA A 371 -9.54 -3.23 6.71
CA ALA A 371 -9.96 -4.38 5.92
C ALA A 371 -11.42 -4.68 6.22
N GLU A 372 -12.27 -4.61 5.21
CA GLU A 372 -13.70 -4.85 5.30
C GLU A 372 -14.07 -6.04 4.42
N GLY A 373 -14.63 -7.08 5.02
CA GLY A 373 -15.16 -8.23 4.30
C GLY A 373 -16.43 -7.86 3.56
N GLY A 374 -16.63 -8.43 2.38
CA GLY A 374 -17.92 -8.39 1.71
C GLY A 374 -18.99 -9.13 2.51
N GLU A 375 -20.21 -9.22 2.00
CA GLU A 375 -21.38 -9.76 2.76
C GLU A 375 -21.07 -11.05 3.56
N ASN A 376 -20.27 -11.94 3.01
CA ASN A 376 -19.97 -13.23 3.61
C ASN A 376 -18.47 -13.48 3.86
N GLY A 377 -17.65 -12.44 3.70
CA GLY A 377 -16.21 -12.50 3.89
C GLY A 377 -15.75 -12.05 5.27
N ALA A 378 -14.57 -12.48 5.68
CA ALA A 378 -13.87 -11.93 6.82
C ALA A 378 -13.27 -10.56 6.48
N GLY A 379 -13.06 -9.70 7.49
CA GLY A 379 -12.23 -8.50 7.28
C GLY A 379 -10.83 -8.90 6.85
N ILE A 380 -10.16 -9.75 7.64
CA ILE A 380 -8.85 -10.35 7.32
C ILE A 380 -8.98 -11.87 7.46
N GLY A 381 -8.74 -12.61 6.38
CA GLY A 381 -8.74 -14.06 6.38
C GLY A 381 -9.52 -14.71 5.25
N GLY A 382 -10.50 -15.56 5.52
CA GLY A 382 -11.24 -16.30 4.49
C GLY A 382 -12.39 -15.53 3.88
N GLY A 383 -12.68 -15.77 2.58
CA GLY A 383 -13.95 -15.45 1.98
C GLY A 383 -15.06 -16.42 2.39
N TYR A 384 -16.19 -16.43 1.70
CA TYR A 384 -17.28 -17.40 1.94
C TYR A 384 -16.74 -18.83 1.98
N SER A 385 -17.03 -19.58 3.03
CA SER A 385 -16.49 -20.92 3.33
C SER A 385 -14.96 -21.00 3.45
N GLY A 386 -14.26 -19.89 3.39
CA GLY A 386 -12.81 -19.80 3.48
C GLY A 386 -12.29 -19.78 4.93
N VAL A 387 -11.12 -20.36 5.13
CA VAL A 387 -10.43 -20.42 6.42
C VAL A 387 -9.46 -19.26 6.54
N GLY A 388 -9.41 -18.58 7.70
CA GLY A 388 -8.32 -17.66 8.03
C GLY A 388 -7.30 -18.38 8.91
N ASP A 389 -6.07 -18.58 8.41
CA ASP A 389 -5.03 -19.33 9.10
C ASP A 389 -3.69 -18.57 9.12
N HIS A 390 -2.86 -18.79 10.13
CA HIS A 390 -1.54 -18.15 10.29
C HIS A 390 -1.54 -16.62 10.06
N ILE A 391 -2.52 -15.93 10.65
CA ILE A 391 -2.62 -14.48 10.59
C ILE A 391 -1.79 -13.88 11.72
N THR A 392 -0.81 -13.03 11.39
CA THR A 392 0.12 -12.44 12.33
C THR A 392 0.11 -10.92 12.23
N ILE A 393 -0.24 -10.22 13.33
CA ILE A 393 -0.23 -8.75 13.40
C ILE A 393 0.79 -8.35 14.47
N THR A 394 1.89 -7.72 14.06
CA THR A 394 2.99 -7.34 14.97
C THR A 394 3.11 -5.84 15.21
N GLY A 395 2.37 -5.04 14.47
CA GLY A 395 2.39 -3.58 14.58
C GLY A 395 1.32 -2.91 13.73
N GLY A 396 1.35 -1.58 13.69
CA GLY A 396 0.38 -0.78 12.94
C GLY A 396 -0.95 -0.56 13.67
N LYS A 397 -1.81 0.21 13.01
CA LYS A 397 -3.20 0.40 13.42
C LYS A 397 -4.09 -0.35 12.44
N VAL A 398 -4.71 -1.41 12.91
CA VAL A 398 -5.51 -2.33 12.08
C VAL A 398 -6.97 -2.28 12.50
N THR A 399 -7.86 -2.05 11.56
CA THR A 399 -9.30 -2.24 11.71
C THR A 399 -9.71 -3.35 10.74
N ALA A 400 -10.29 -4.41 11.28
CA ALA A 400 -10.78 -5.54 10.50
C ALA A 400 -12.26 -5.76 10.83
N GLU A 401 -13.12 -5.54 9.85
CA GLU A 401 -14.57 -5.70 9.98
C GLU A 401 -15.03 -6.84 9.09
N GLY A 402 -15.68 -7.84 9.69
CA GLY A 402 -16.34 -8.90 8.94
C GLY A 402 -17.61 -8.39 8.27
N GLY A 403 -17.90 -8.91 7.10
CA GLY A 403 -19.19 -8.72 6.45
C GLY A 403 -20.32 -9.44 7.20
N ILE A 404 -21.50 -9.56 6.61
CA ILE A 404 -22.60 -10.30 7.21
C ILE A 404 -22.13 -11.70 7.58
N SER A 405 -22.18 -12.06 8.85
CA SER A 405 -21.76 -13.38 9.36
C SER A 405 -20.28 -13.76 9.20
N GLY A 406 -19.44 -12.89 8.63
CA GLY A 406 -17.99 -13.08 8.58
C GLY A 406 -17.30 -12.70 9.90
N ALA A 407 -16.13 -13.25 10.17
CA ALA A 407 -15.30 -12.81 11.30
C ALA A 407 -14.61 -11.48 10.98
N GLY A 408 -14.33 -10.67 12.02
CA GLY A 408 -13.43 -9.55 11.86
C GLY A 408 -12.06 -10.03 11.36
N ILE A 409 -11.45 -10.98 12.09
CA ILE A 409 -10.21 -11.66 11.71
C ILE A 409 -10.44 -13.17 11.80
N GLY A 410 -10.30 -13.90 10.70
CA GLY A 410 -10.46 -15.34 10.69
C GLY A 410 -11.25 -15.87 9.50
N GLY A 411 -12.32 -16.65 9.74
CA GLY A 411 -13.13 -17.26 8.69
C GLY A 411 -14.24 -16.37 8.17
N GLY A 412 -14.55 -16.47 6.87
CA GLY A 412 -15.82 -15.96 6.36
C GLY A 412 -17.01 -16.83 6.80
N TYR A 413 -18.20 -16.54 6.28
CA TYR A 413 -19.40 -17.36 6.52
C TYR A 413 -19.11 -18.84 6.19
N TRP A 414 -19.41 -19.77 7.11
CA TRP A 414 -19.02 -21.18 7.10
C TRP A 414 -17.51 -21.46 7.20
N GLY A 415 -16.67 -20.44 7.29
CA GLY A 415 -15.23 -20.55 7.45
C GLY A 415 -14.78 -20.60 8.91
N ARG A 416 -13.52 -20.95 9.14
CA ARG A 416 -12.91 -21.03 10.48
C ARG A 416 -11.71 -20.09 10.57
N GLY A 417 -11.49 -19.56 11.79
CA GLY A 417 -10.28 -18.83 12.14
C GLY A 417 -9.39 -19.66 13.05
N ARG A 418 -8.07 -19.66 12.81
CA ARG A 418 -7.10 -20.35 13.67
C ARG A 418 -5.70 -19.78 13.51
N ASN A 419 -4.80 -20.12 14.46
CA ASN A 419 -3.40 -19.68 14.45
C ASN A 419 -3.26 -18.16 14.25
N ILE A 420 -4.07 -17.38 14.99
CA ILE A 420 -4.06 -15.92 14.93
C ILE A 420 -3.15 -15.40 16.04
N THR A 421 -2.18 -14.57 15.69
CA THR A 421 -1.21 -13.99 16.62
C THR A 421 -1.26 -12.47 16.52
N VAL A 422 -1.40 -11.80 17.67
CA VAL A 422 -1.26 -10.34 17.78
C VAL A 422 -0.16 -10.02 18.76
N SER A 423 0.87 -9.31 18.32
CA SER A 423 2.07 -9.08 19.13
C SER A 423 2.66 -7.69 18.88
N GLY A 424 3.80 -7.39 19.52
CA GLY A 424 4.45 -6.09 19.37
C GLY A 424 3.57 -4.93 19.83
N ALA A 425 3.62 -3.82 19.13
CA ALA A 425 2.85 -2.61 19.41
C ALA A 425 1.56 -2.53 18.57
N ALA A 426 1.03 -3.67 18.11
CA ALA A 426 -0.17 -3.72 17.27
C ALA A 426 -1.39 -3.13 17.99
N GLN A 427 -2.13 -2.27 17.30
CA GLN A 427 -3.38 -1.66 17.73
C GLN A 427 -4.50 -2.18 16.84
N VAL A 428 -5.18 -3.23 17.30
CA VAL A 428 -6.16 -3.94 16.50
C VAL A 428 -7.57 -3.61 16.97
N THR A 429 -8.45 -3.29 16.03
CA THR A 429 -9.91 -3.26 16.24
C THR A 429 -10.50 -4.37 15.37
N ALA A 430 -11.02 -5.40 16.00
CA ALA A 430 -11.67 -6.51 15.34
C ALA A 430 -13.18 -6.40 15.53
N VAL A 431 -13.92 -6.29 14.44
CA VAL A 431 -15.37 -6.10 14.43
C VAL A 431 -16.02 -7.35 13.86
N ALA A 432 -16.88 -7.97 14.65
CA ALA A 432 -17.66 -9.12 14.18
C ALA A 432 -18.66 -8.70 13.10
N GLY A 433 -18.81 -9.53 12.10
CA GLY A 433 -19.86 -9.35 11.10
C GLY A 433 -21.26 -9.40 11.72
N LYS A 434 -22.17 -8.62 11.15
CA LYS A 434 -23.55 -8.50 11.63
C LYS A 434 -24.35 -9.78 11.36
N SER A 435 -25.44 -9.97 12.10
CA SER A 435 -26.43 -10.97 11.73
C SER A 435 -27.31 -10.46 10.59
N ASP A 436 -27.83 -11.36 9.80
CA ASP A 436 -28.84 -11.08 8.77
C ASP A 436 -30.07 -11.92 9.03
N GLU A 437 -31.11 -11.31 9.59
CA GLU A 437 -32.36 -11.98 9.89
C GLU A 437 -33.11 -12.41 8.61
N ASP A 438 -32.97 -11.67 7.53
CA ASP A 438 -33.63 -11.96 6.25
C ASP A 438 -33.02 -13.22 5.59
N ASN A 439 -31.72 -13.45 5.76
CA ASN A 439 -30.98 -14.61 5.26
C ASN A 439 -30.75 -15.71 6.32
N PHE A 440 -31.37 -15.60 7.50
CA PHE A 440 -31.30 -16.61 8.57
C PHE A 440 -29.86 -16.88 9.04
N SER A 441 -29.03 -15.86 9.16
CA SER A 441 -27.66 -15.99 9.60
C SER A 441 -27.36 -15.19 10.88
N GLY A 442 -26.47 -15.72 11.72
CA GLY A 442 -26.03 -15.11 12.96
C GLY A 442 -24.75 -14.29 12.81
N PHE A 443 -24.22 -13.81 13.91
CA PHE A 443 -22.99 -13.03 13.95
C PHE A 443 -21.75 -13.87 13.63
N GLY A 444 -20.76 -13.29 12.97
CA GLY A 444 -19.38 -13.80 12.98
C GLY A 444 -18.69 -13.61 14.34
N ALA A 445 -17.50 -14.15 14.52
CA ALA A 445 -16.61 -13.82 15.62
C ALA A 445 -15.91 -12.48 15.39
N THR A 446 -15.44 -11.83 16.44
CA THR A 446 -14.49 -10.72 16.26
C THR A 446 -13.14 -11.26 15.78
N ILE A 447 -12.64 -12.31 16.44
CA ILE A 447 -11.49 -13.10 16.02
C ILE A 447 -11.89 -14.58 16.10
N GLY A 448 -11.87 -15.29 14.97
CA GLY A 448 -12.24 -16.70 14.97
C GLY A 448 -13.06 -17.13 13.78
N ASP A 449 -14.12 -17.91 14.04
CA ASP A 449 -14.96 -18.48 12.99
C ASP A 449 -15.98 -17.43 12.49
N GLY A 450 -16.33 -17.50 11.21
CA GLY A 450 -17.58 -16.91 10.74
C GLY A 450 -18.79 -17.69 11.27
N TYR A 451 -19.99 -17.19 11.05
CA TYR A 451 -21.20 -17.94 11.41
C TYR A 451 -21.25 -19.27 10.65
N ASN A 452 -21.50 -20.36 11.36
CA ASN A 452 -21.54 -21.70 10.80
C ASN A 452 -22.73 -22.54 11.28
N GLY A 453 -23.82 -21.88 11.70
CA GLY A 453 -24.99 -22.52 12.25
C GLY A 453 -24.98 -22.51 13.79
N GLY A 454 -25.71 -23.41 14.41
CA GLY A 454 -25.84 -23.46 15.88
C GLY A 454 -27.04 -22.67 16.39
N ASP A 455 -28.02 -22.44 15.52
CA ASP A 455 -29.29 -21.81 15.90
C ASP A 455 -30.04 -22.60 16.96
N THR A 456 -30.61 -21.87 17.88
CA THR A 456 -31.52 -22.45 18.88
C THR A 456 -32.94 -22.38 18.36
N ARG A 457 -33.63 -23.54 18.39
CA ARG A 457 -35.02 -23.65 17.93
C ARG A 457 -35.87 -24.21 19.07
N ASP A 458 -37.17 -23.87 19.08
CA ASP A 458 -38.13 -24.44 19.98
C ASP A 458 -38.53 -25.88 19.57
N ASP A 459 -39.37 -26.55 20.41
CA ASP A 459 -39.83 -27.91 20.17
C ASP A 459 -40.71 -28.03 18.89
N ASP A 460 -41.22 -26.91 18.39
CA ASP A 460 -42.02 -26.82 17.17
C ASP A 460 -41.14 -26.48 15.92
N GLY A 461 -39.83 -26.29 16.13
CA GLY A 461 -38.86 -26.00 15.08
C GLY A 461 -38.73 -24.50 14.71
N ASN A 462 -39.42 -23.60 15.45
CA ASN A 462 -39.28 -22.15 15.19
C ASN A 462 -37.96 -21.64 15.76
N LEU A 463 -37.36 -20.69 15.05
CA LEU A 463 -36.10 -20.04 15.46
C LEU A 463 -36.32 -19.26 16.76
N ILE A 464 -35.52 -19.55 17.79
CA ILE A 464 -35.45 -18.76 19.04
C ILE A 464 -34.33 -17.74 18.95
N SER A 465 -33.17 -18.16 18.49
CA SER A 465 -32.01 -17.28 18.26
C SER A 465 -31.06 -17.85 17.22
N TYR A 466 -30.42 -16.96 16.45
CA TYR A 466 -29.32 -17.35 15.60
C TYR A 466 -28.09 -17.70 16.43
N GLY A 467 -27.28 -18.64 15.94
CA GLY A 467 -25.97 -18.93 16.48
C GLY A 467 -25.00 -17.77 16.25
N SER A 468 -23.78 -17.96 16.62
CA SER A 468 -22.69 -17.02 16.34
C SER A 468 -21.42 -17.78 15.94
N GLY A 469 -20.52 -17.13 15.24
CA GLY A 469 -19.18 -17.66 15.03
C GLY A 469 -18.47 -17.88 16.37
N LYS A 470 -17.61 -18.88 16.41
CA LYS A 470 -16.87 -19.21 17.63
C LYS A 470 -15.66 -18.28 17.75
N GLU A 471 -15.61 -17.50 18.84
CA GLU A 471 -14.40 -16.76 19.20
C GLU A 471 -13.21 -17.71 19.42
N VAL A 472 -12.07 -17.37 18.85
CA VAL A 472 -10.79 -18.04 19.03
C VAL A 472 -9.86 -17.12 19.78
N GLN A 473 -9.22 -17.63 20.82
CA GLN A 473 -8.22 -16.84 21.55
C GLN A 473 -7.01 -16.62 20.65
N ALA A 474 -6.74 -15.36 20.32
CA ALA A 474 -5.49 -15.00 19.65
C ALA A 474 -4.29 -15.22 20.58
N ASP A 475 -3.14 -15.59 20.03
CA ASP A 475 -1.90 -15.56 20.80
C ASP A 475 -1.43 -14.11 20.96
N ILE A 476 -1.61 -13.58 22.16
CA ILE A 476 -1.18 -12.22 22.55
C ILE A 476 0.03 -12.24 23.46
N SER A 477 0.70 -13.38 23.62
CA SER A 477 1.85 -13.54 24.53
C SER A 477 3.01 -12.59 24.24
N GLY A 478 3.14 -12.16 22.98
CA GLY A 478 4.14 -11.18 22.52
C GLY A 478 3.64 -9.73 22.45
N LEU A 479 2.40 -9.44 22.87
CA LEU A 479 1.83 -8.11 22.79
C LEU A 479 2.49 -7.18 23.82
N THR A 480 2.99 -6.02 23.38
CA THR A 480 3.60 -5.02 24.28
C THR A 480 2.54 -4.21 25.03
N THR A 481 2.97 -3.40 25.99
CA THR A 481 2.07 -2.55 26.79
C THR A 481 1.35 -1.46 26.00
N THR A 482 1.80 -1.14 24.79
CA THR A 482 1.17 -0.18 23.88
C THR A 482 0.26 -0.85 22.86
N GLY A 483 0.36 -2.18 22.74
CA GLY A 483 -0.49 -2.98 21.89
C GLY A 483 -1.81 -3.36 22.57
N TYR A 484 -2.84 -3.53 21.78
CA TYR A 484 -4.16 -3.98 22.26
C TYR A 484 -4.98 -4.62 21.13
N ILE A 485 -5.97 -5.41 21.55
CA ILE A 485 -7.08 -5.81 20.68
C ILE A 485 -8.36 -5.23 21.28
N ARG A 486 -9.10 -4.51 20.47
CA ARG A 486 -10.44 -4.03 20.74
C ARG A 486 -11.41 -4.90 19.95
N HIS A 487 -12.26 -5.60 20.65
CA HIS A 487 -13.30 -6.44 20.08
C HIS A 487 -14.64 -5.70 20.08
N MET A 488 -15.36 -5.74 18.99
CA MET A 488 -16.63 -5.04 18.84
C MET A 488 -17.68 -5.92 18.16
N ILE A 489 -18.88 -5.92 18.72
CA ILE A 489 -20.06 -6.51 18.12
C ILE A 489 -21.14 -5.43 18.10
N TYR A 490 -21.78 -5.24 16.97
CA TYR A 490 -22.86 -4.27 16.80
C TYR A 490 -24.22 -4.96 16.76
N ASN A 491 -25.26 -4.25 17.19
CA ASN A 491 -26.64 -4.58 16.89
C ASN A 491 -26.97 -4.17 15.45
N GLU A 492 -28.08 -4.63 14.92
CA GLU A 492 -28.56 -4.27 13.58
C GLU A 492 -28.78 -2.77 13.38
N ASP A 493 -29.18 -2.06 14.45
CA ASP A 493 -29.36 -0.60 14.44
C ASP A 493 -28.04 0.20 14.47
N GLY A 494 -26.88 -0.50 14.45
CA GLY A 494 -25.56 0.11 14.50
C GLY A 494 -25.09 0.50 15.90
N SER A 495 -25.89 0.27 16.95
CA SER A 495 -25.45 0.46 18.33
C SER A 495 -24.50 -0.65 18.77
N VAL A 496 -23.59 -0.34 19.69
CA VAL A 496 -22.64 -1.33 20.22
C VAL A 496 -23.42 -2.36 21.08
N LYS A 497 -23.38 -3.64 20.69
CA LYS A 497 -23.93 -4.75 21.45
C LYS A 497 -22.97 -5.22 22.53
N GLN A 498 -21.70 -5.37 22.18
CA GLN A 498 -20.66 -5.82 23.07
C GLN A 498 -19.31 -5.22 22.65
N GLU A 499 -18.51 -4.85 23.66
CA GLU A 499 -17.15 -4.36 23.49
C GLU A 499 -16.29 -4.89 24.62
N TRP A 500 -15.08 -5.38 24.29
CA TRP A 500 -14.07 -5.73 25.28
C TRP A 500 -12.68 -5.53 24.70
N TRP A 501 -11.67 -5.56 25.58
CA TRP A 501 -10.30 -5.26 25.22
C TRP A 501 -9.35 -6.32 25.76
N GLU A 502 -8.35 -6.67 24.97
CA GLU A 502 -7.22 -7.47 25.38
C GLU A 502 -5.94 -6.64 25.28
N TYR A 503 -5.10 -6.73 26.30
CA TYR A 503 -3.85 -5.97 26.40
C TYR A 503 -2.66 -6.90 26.59
N GLY A 504 -1.48 -6.46 26.16
CA GLY A 504 -0.23 -7.18 26.38
C GLY A 504 0.10 -7.30 27.87
N HIS A 505 0.55 -8.48 28.25
CA HIS A 505 1.10 -8.71 29.58
C HIS A 505 2.61 -8.43 29.56
N LEU A 506 3.12 -7.76 30.60
CA LEU A 506 4.56 -7.68 30.81
C LEU A 506 5.08 -9.11 31.02
N GLN A 507 5.89 -9.61 30.09
CA GLN A 507 6.68 -10.82 30.34
C GLN A 507 7.67 -10.48 31.47
N PRO A 508 7.76 -11.30 32.53
CA PRO A 508 8.85 -11.12 33.49
C PRO A 508 10.17 -11.34 32.74
N ASP A 509 11.12 -10.42 32.97
CA ASP A 509 12.46 -10.52 32.41
C ASP A 509 13.09 -11.87 32.79
N PRO A 510 13.47 -12.74 31.84
CA PRO A 510 14.04 -14.05 32.16
C PRO A 510 15.38 -14.00 32.89
N ASP A 511 15.97 -12.80 33.08
CA ASP A 511 17.26 -12.61 33.77
C ASP A 511 17.13 -12.18 35.24
N THR A 512 15.90 -12.02 35.78
CA THR A 512 15.71 -11.82 37.22
C THR A 512 15.74 -13.18 37.93
N THR A 513 16.92 -13.61 38.36
CA THR A 513 17.05 -14.64 39.38
C THR A 513 16.40 -14.10 40.64
N GLU A 514 15.19 -14.60 40.95
CA GLU A 514 14.50 -14.30 42.20
C GLU A 514 15.41 -14.61 43.40
N ASN A 515 15.70 -13.59 44.19
CA ASN A 515 16.28 -13.79 45.50
C ASN A 515 15.14 -14.26 46.44
N PRO A 516 15.14 -15.51 46.95
CA PRO A 516 14.02 -16.07 47.70
C PRO A 516 13.80 -15.43 49.07
N ASN A 517 14.57 -14.39 49.45
CA ASN A 517 14.47 -13.68 50.73
C ASN A 517 14.10 -12.19 50.59
N ALA A 518 13.67 -11.71 49.41
CA ALA A 518 13.12 -10.36 49.28
C ALA A 518 11.65 -10.38 49.72
N PRO A 519 11.18 -9.40 50.52
CA PRO A 519 9.77 -9.28 50.84
C PRO A 519 8.99 -9.11 49.54
N ALA A 520 7.88 -9.84 49.39
CA ALA A 520 7.03 -9.83 48.21
C ALA A 520 6.64 -8.39 47.85
N GLU A 521 7.35 -7.79 46.87
CA GLU A 521 6.87 -6.60 46.18
C GLU A 521 5.78 -7.07 45.23
N GLY A 522 4.58 -6.53 45.43
CA GLY A 522 3.42 -6.89 44.67
C GLY A 522 3.66 -6.75 43.17
N SER A 523 3.29 -7.79 42.43
CA SER A 523 3.29 -7.82 40.98
C SER A 523 2.54 -6.59 40.45
N ASN A 524 3.24 -5.58 40.01
CA ASN A 524 2.64 -4.44 39.35
C ASN A 524 2.49 -4.75 37.87
N GLY A 525 1.40 -5.44 37.58
CA GLY A 525 0.75 -5.33 36.29
C GLY A 525 0.50 -3.87 35.96
N VAL A 526 0.42 -3.59 34.69
CA VAL A 526 0.05 -2.33 34.05
C VAL A 526 -0.44 -1.29 35.03
N SER A 527 0.41 -0.35 35.43
CA SER A 527 -0.07 0.80 36.13
C SER A 527 -0.87 1.65 35.14
N LEU A 528 -2.15 1.49 35.15
CA LEU A 528 -3.09 2.56 34.79
C LEU A 528 -2.80 3.71 35.74
N GLY A 529 -1.78 4.53 35.40
CA GLY A 529 -1.42 5.73 36.09
C GLY A 529 -0.87 5.50 37.51
N THR A 530 0.37 5.87 37.75
CA THR A 530 0.84 6.16 39.11
C THR A 530 -0.18 7.12 39.73
N PRO A 531 -0.82 6.81 40.86
CA PRO A 531 -1.88 7.64 41.40
C PRO A 531 -1.46 9.11 41.45
N GLY A 532 -2.19 9.99 40.77
CA GLY A 532 -1.93 11.41 40.70
C GLY A 532 -0.95 11.90 39.64
N LEU A 533 -0.38 11.00 38.78
CA LEU A 533 0.29 11.37 37.52
C LEU A 533 -0.67 11.16 36.34
N HIS A 534 -0.64 12.10 35.40
CA HIS A 534 -1.44 12.10 34.20
C HIS A 534 -0.64 12.55 33.00
N VAL A 535 -0.94 11.97 31.83
CA VAL A 535 -0.44 12.45 30.54
C VAL A 535 -1.61 12.83 29.65
N GLU A 536 -1.50 13.97 29.00
CA GLU A 536 -2.54 14.51 28.12
C GLU A 536 -1.93 15.15 26.87
N THR A 537 -2.74 15.38 25.83
CA THR A 537 -2.33 16.24 24.70
C THR A 537 -2.15 17.67 25.19
N LEU A 538 -1.53 18.54 24.39
CA LEU A 538 -1.36 19.96 24.76
C LEU A 538 -2.72 20.69 24.85
N GLU A 539 -3.77 20.13 24.23
CA GLU A 539 -5.15 20.63 24.29
C GLU A 539 -5.92 20.11 25.52
N GLY A 540 -5.36 19.15 26.26
CA GLY A 540 -5.93 18.63 27.50
C GLY A 540 -6.73 17.34 27.39
N SER A 541 -6.63 16.60 26.27
CA SER A 541 -7.23 15.28 26.12
C SER A 541 -6.33 14.22 26.75
N PRO A 542 -6.85 13.28 27.58
CA PRO A 542 -6.06 12.22 28.19
C PRO A 542 -5.32 11.37 27.14
N LEU A 543 -4.07 11.03 27.41
CA LEU A 543 -3.24 10.16 26.60
C LEU A 543 -2.83 8.92 27.41
N PRO A 544 -2.79 7.74 26.78
CA PRO A 544 -2.21 6.56 27.40
C PRO A 544 -0.71 6.77 27.61
N PHE A 545 -0.18 6.26 28.70
CA PHE A 545 1.23 6.29 28.98
C PHE A 545 1.65 5.06 29.77
N ASN A 546 2.95 4.72 29.66
CA ASN A 546 3.61 3.70 30.45
C ASN A 546 4.45 4.35 31.52
N ALA A 547 4.39 3.86 32.75
CA ALA A 547 5.25 4.30 33.85
C ALA A 547 6.03 3.09 34.39
N GLN A 548 7.35 3.15 34.26
CA GLN A 548 8.25 2.07 34.66
C GLN A 548 9.31 2.60 35.64
N ARG A 549 9.51 1.89 36.74
CA ARG A 549 10.54 2.27 37.73
C ARG A 549 11.78 1.42 37.55
N GLN A 550 12.93 2.09 37.44
CA GLN A 550 14.23 1.46 37.46
C GLN A 550 15.09 2.11 38.55
N GLY A 551 15.31 1.42 39.66
CA GLY A 551 16.02 1.95 40.81
C GLY A 551 15.31 3.16 41.41
N ARG A 552 15.94 4.35 41.30
CA ARG A 552 15.43 5.63 41.82
C ARG A 552 14.75 6.51 40.77
N THR A 553 14.67 6.03 39.53
CA THR A 553 14.08 6.76 38.41
C THR A 553 12.76 6.13 38.01
N LEU A 554 11.70 6.93 37.88
CA LEU A 554 10.42 6.58 37.29
C LEU A 554 10.38 7.12 35.85
N THR A 555 10.42 6.25 34.87
CA THR A 555 10.27 6.63 33.47
C THR A 555 8.78 6.61 33.08
N VAL A 556 8.25 7.75 32.64
CA VAL A 556 6.91 7.94 32.13
C VAL A 556 7.01 8.16 30.62
N ARG A 557 6.50 7.23 29.84
CA ARG A 557 6.58 7.26 28.38
C ARG A 557 5.20 7.42 27.74
N ALA A 558 5.11 8.36 26.79
CA ALA A 558 3.96 8.51 25.90
C ALA A 558 4.44 8.47 24.44
N ASP A 559 3.88 7.57 23.65
CA ASP A 559 4.28 7.37 22.25
C ASP A 559 3.60 8.38 21.33
N THR A 560 3.96 9.66 21.50
CA THR A 560 3.45 10.79 20.74
C THR A 560 4.54 11.83 20.55
N LEU A 561 4.41 12.70 19.54
CA LEU A 561 5.33 13.80 19.28
C LEU A 561 5.15 14.96 20.27
N ALA A 562 3.95 15.12 20.82
CA ALA A 562 3.63 16.21 21.74
C ALA A 562 2.71 15.70 22.86
N ALA A 563 3.09 15.94 24.09
CA ALA A 563 2.33 15.58 25.28
C ALA A 563 2.66 16.45 26.47
N ARG A 564 1.77 16.49 27.45
CA ARG A 564 1.95 17.11 28.74
C ARG A 564 1.88 16.05 29.83
N LEU A 565 2.95 15.91 30.61
CA LEU A 565 2.94 15.20 31.89
C LEU A 565 2.60 16.18 32.99
N HIS A 566 1.62 15.85 33.83
CA HIS A 566 1.31 16.64 35.03
C HIS A 566 0.93 15.73 36.19
N GLY A 567 1.05 16.27 37.39
CA GLY A 567 0.72 15.52 38.61
C GLY A 567 0.50 16.44 39.81
N THR A 568 0.01 15.83 40.91
CA THR A 568 -0.20 16.54 42.15
C THR A 568 1.05 16.48 43.02
N ARG A 569 1.15 17.40 44.00
CA ARG A 569 2.22 17.41 45.00
C ARG A 569 2.18 16.18 45.89
N GLU A 570 0.96 15.69 46.19
CA GLU A 570 0.76 14.47 46.95
C GLU A 570 1.33 13.25 46.23
N ALA A 571 1.17 13.20 44.90
CA ALA A 571 1.74 12.15 44.07
C ALA A 571 3.28 12.18 44.10
N LEU A 572 3.89 13.39 44.01
CA LEU A 572 5.33 13.53 44.11
C LEU A 572 5.86 13.13 45.51
N ALA A 573 5.14 13.47 46.56
CA ALA A 573 5.51 13.07 47.95
C ALA A 573 5.45 11.54 48.11
N ALA A 574 4.38 10.90 47.58
CA ALA A 574 4.24 9.46 47.61
C ALA A 574 5.34 8.74 46.79
N LEU A 575 5.71 9.28 45.64
CA LEU A 575 6.84 8.76 44.83
C LEU A 575 8.16 8.86 45.59
N ARG A 576 8.40 9.98 46.29
CA ARG A 576 9.59 10.17 47.10
C ARG A 576 9.64 9.19 48.27
N GLU A 577 8.53 8.95 48.94
CA GLU A 577 8.43 7.95 50.04
C GLU A 577 8.71 6.53 49.51
N GLN A 578 8.37 6.24 48.28
CA GLN A 578 8.69 4.99 47.59
C GLN A 578 10.16 4.94 47.10
N GLY A 579 10.95 6.00 47.32
CA GLY A 579 12.36 6.08 46.96
C GLY A 579 12.61 6.50 45.49
N VAL A 580 11.64 7.12 44.84
CA VAL A 580 11.82 7.73 43.51
C VAL A 580 12.43 9.11 43.70
N GLU A 581 13.60 9.36 43.10
CA GLU A 581 14.32 10.63 43.14
C GLU A 581 14.16 11.41 41.81
N GLN A 582 13.92 10.72 40.73
CA GLN A 582 13.82 11.30 39.39
C GLN A 582 12.59 10.78 38.63
N ILE A 583 11.97 11.67 37.87
CA ILE A 583 10.95 11.31 36.86
C ILE A 583 11.53 11.63 35.51
N GLU A 584 11.61 10.62 34.65
CA GLU A 584 12.04 10.76 33.27
C GLU A 584 10.80 10.73 32.36
N PHE A 585 10.48 11.86 31.74
CA PHE A 585 9.37 11.93 30.78
C PHE A 585 9.89 11.75 29.37
N VAL A 586 9.35 10.77 28.66
CA VAL A 586 9.77 10.33 27.33
C VAL A 586 8.61 10.46 26.35
N THR A 587 8.84 11.20 25.26
CA THR A 587 7.98 11.20 24.06
C THR A 587 8.81 10.72 22.87
N THR A 588 8.21 10.55 21.71
CA THR A 588 8.89 10.00 20.51
C THR A 588 10.23 10.69 20.18
N LEU A 589 10.33 12.01 20.36
CA LEU A 589 11.52 12.78 19.98
C LEU A 589 12.25 13.42 21.17
N LYS A 590 11.72 13.32 22.39
CA LYS A 590 12.27 14.05 23.53
C LYS A 590 12.23 13.24 24.81
N THR A 591 13.31 13.32 25.55
CA THR A 591 13.43 12.85 26.96
C THR A 591 13.82 14.02 27.85
N THR A 592 13.14 14.15 28.99
CA THR A 592 13.47 15.15 30.02
C THR A 592 13.38 14.53 31.40
N THR A 593 14.42 14.70 32.19
CA THR A 593 14.50 14.22 33.57
C THR A 593 14.17 15.36 34.53
N LEU A 594 13.24 15.11 35.45
CA LEU A 594 12.82 16.01 36.51
C LEU A 594 13.26 15.47 37.88
N SER A 595 13.78 16.32 38.73
CA SER A 595 14.09 15.98 40.11
C SER A 595 12.84 16.08 40.97
N VAL A 596 12.42 14.99 41.63
CA VAL A 596 11.26 14.98 42.54
C VAL A 596 11.49 15.96 43.71
N ALA A 597 12.72 16.08 44.18
CA ALA A 597 13.05 17.00 45.25
C ALA A 597 12.91 18.48 44.83
N GLU A 598 13.33 18.83 43.60
CA GLU A 598 13.21 20.19 43.06
C GLU A 598 11.76 20.55 42.82
N LEU A 599 10.98 19.65 42.21
CA LEU A 599 9.53 19.84 42.00
C LEU A 599 8.77 20.06 43.33
N LEU A 600 9.14 19.33 44.37
CA LEU A 600 8.55 19.51 45.70
C LEU A 600 9.00 20.86 46.34
N ALA A 601 10.20 21.38 46.03
CA ALA A 601 10.70 22.64 46.52
C ALA A 601 10.11 23.87 45.83
N GLU A 602 9.71 23.77 44.56
CA GLU A 602 9.10 24.87 43.77
C GLU A 602 7.77 25.37 44.32
N GLY A 603 7.08 24.60 45.14
CA GLY A 603 5.79 24.96 45.72
C GLY A 603 4.63 24.72 44.73
N GLY A 604 3.42 25.12 45.14
CA GLY A 604 2.19 24.86 44.38
C GLY A 604 1.60 23.47 44.68
N SER A 605 0.35 23.22 44.24
CA SER A 605 -0.31 21.93 44.42
C SER A 605 -0.10 20.97 43.26
N ARG A 606 0.46 21.48 42.15
CA ARG A 606 0.67 20.70 40.89
C ARG A 606 1.98 21.08 40.21
N PHE A 607 2.48 20.14 39.39
CA PHE A 607 3.54 20.37 38.43
C PHE A 607 3.09 19.95 37.04
N ALA A 608 3.69 20.50 36.00
CA ALA A 608 3.49 20.07 34.63
C ALA A 608 4.73 20.30 33.76
N LEU A 609 4.96 19.37 32.83
CA LEU A 609 6.01 19.39 31.82
C LEU A 609 5.42 19.13 30.45
N GLU A 610 5.68 20.00 29.50
CA GLU A 610 5.25 19.86 28.11
C GLU A 610 6.42 19.44 27.23
N HIS A 611 6.19 18.45 26.39
CA HIS A 611 6.99 18.16 25.21
C HIS A 611 6.22 18.55 23.95
N ASN A 612 6.89 19.23 23.01
CA ASN A 612 6.36 19.54 21.70
C ASN A 612 7.48 19.31 20.67
N GLY A 613 7.49 18.13 20.07
CA GLY A 613 8.59 17.66 19.24
C GLY A 613 9.91 17.61 20.04
N LEU A 614 10.91 18.37 19.61
CA LEU A 614 12.23 18.43 20.27
C LEU A 614 12.28 19.42 21.46
N VAL A 615 11.22 20.17 21.72
CA VAL A 615 11.17 21.20 22.76
C VAL A 615 10.55 20.66 24.04
N SER A 616 11.18 20.95 25.17
CA SER A 616 10.68 20.66 26.51
C SER A 616 10.46 21.97 27.27
N ARG A 617 9.30 22.09 27.94
CA ARG A 617 8.92 23.28 28.71
C ARG A 617 8.30 22.87 30.04
N GLN A 618 8.95 23.17 31.14
CA GLN A 618 8.38 23.07 32.47
C GLN A 618 7.43 24.27 32.70
N LEU A 619 6.21 24.01 33.13
CA LEU A 619 5.24 25.05 33.46
C LEU A 619 5.48 25.51 34.90
N SER A 620 5.34 26.81 35.14
CA SER A 620 5.35 27.34 36.51
C SER A 620 4.19 26.79 37.33
N ALA A 621 4.32 26.77 38.67
CA ALA A 621 3.27 26.29 39.54
C ALA A 621 1.90 26.96 39.29
N ALA A 622 1.87 28.28 38.99
CA ALA A 622 0.67 29.01 38.67
C ALA A 622 0.04 28.54 37.33
N GLN A 623 0.88 28.22 36.33
CA GLN A 623 0.39 27.67 35.04
C GLN A 623 -0.13 26.24 35.20
N ALA A 624 0.54 25.41 35.99
CA ALA A 624 0.11 24.06 36.30
C ALA A 624 -1.22 24.02 37.07
N GLU A 625 -1.45 24.99 38.00
CA GLU A 625 -2.72 25.16 38.69
C GLU A 625 -3.88 25.55 37.74
N SER A 626 -3.61 26.36 36.72
CA SER A 626 -4.63 26.81 35.76
C SER A 626 -5.18 25.67 34.89
N LEU A 627 -4.47 24.54 34.78
CA LEU A 627 -4.94 23.36 34.10
C LEU A 627 -6.17 22.70 34.78
N LYS A 628 -6.34 22.98 36.09
CA LYS A 628 -7.47 22.47 36.90
C LYS A 628 -8.86 22.98 36.44
N CYS A 629 -8.91 24.14 35.76
CA CYS A 629 -10.15 24.78 35.36
C CYS A 629 -10.75 24.29 34.05
N ARG A 630 -10.02 23.45 33.28
CA ARG A 630 -10.48 22.94 31.97
C ARG A 630 -11.12 21.55 32.02
N MET A 631 -11.06 20.90 33.16
CA MET A 631 -11.59 19.54 33.39
C MET A 631 -12.99 19.53 34.06
N ARG A 632 -13.85 20.53 33.79
CA ARG A 632 -15.26 20.52 34.22
C ARG A 632 -16.19 20.62 33.04
#